data_85d943d80e383e7bd4deff898b4ae992
#
_entry.id   85d943d80e383e7bd4deff898b4ae992
#
_cell.length_a   1.000
_cell.length_b   1.000
_cell.length_c   1.000
_cell.angle_alpha   90.00
_cell.angle_beta   90.00
_cell.angle_gamma   90.00
#
_symmetry.space_group_name_H-M   'P 1'
#
loop_
_entity.id
_entity.type
_entity.pdbx_description
1 polymer ?
#
loop_
_entity_poly.entity_id
_entity_poly.type
_entity_poly.pdbx_seq_one_letter_code
_entity_poly.pdbx_strand_id
1 'polypeptide(L)'
;MSKYEPLWKYIKVNEKAEYKISYEEIRNILGFDIDHSFLTYKKELLEYGYEITKISIKEKYVLIHKIEREIQEHNIRKKDE
;
A
#
# COMPACT_ATOMS: atom_id res chain seq x y z
N MET A 1 -5.11 -4.38 -14.39
CA MET A 1 -4.17 -3.34 -14.00
C MET A 1 -4.85 -2.01 -13.94
N SER A 2 -4.48 -1.20 -12.96
CA SER A 2 -5.10 0.10 -12.81
C SER A 2 -4.07 1.19 -13.08
N LYS A 3 -4.55 2.44 -13.12
CA LYS A 3 -3.67 3.57 -13.32
C LYS A 3 -2.76 3.80 -12.13
N TYR A 4 -2.98 3.08 -11.04
CA TYR A 4 -2.18 3.22 -9.83
C TYR A 4 -1.00 2.25 -9.78
N GLU A 5 -0.84 1.42 -10.77
CA GLU A 5 0.22 0.42 -10.76
C GLU A 5 1.62 1.01 -10.55
N PRO A 6 1.97 2.16 -11.13
CA PRO A 6 3.29 2.72 -10.88
C PRO A 6 3.56 3.00 -9.41
N LEU A 7 2.52 3.40 -8.66
CA LEU A 7 2.66 3.62 -7.23
C LEU A 7 2.84 2.31 -6.50
N TRP A 8 2.06 1.29 -6.88
CA TRP A 8 2.17 -0.03 -6.26
C TRP A 8 3.57 -0.60 -6.47
N LYS A 9 4.11 -0.45 -7.67
CA LYS A 9 5.43 -0.95 -7.97
C LYS A 9 6.51 -0.20 -7.20
N TYR A 10 6.34 1.11 -7.05
CA TYR A 10 7.27 1.91 -6.29
C TYR A 10 7.37 1.38 -4.85
N ILE A 11 6.23 1.09 -4.26
CA ILE A 11 6.17 0.58 -2.90
C ILE A 11 6.81 -0.80 -2.82
N LYS A 12 6.52 -1.64 -3.78
CA LYS A 12 7.05 -3.01 -3.79
C LYS A 12 8.56 -3.03 -3.93
N VAL A 13 9.09 -2.19 -4.80
CA VAL A 13 10.51 -2.19 -5.08
C VAL A 13 11.30 -1.69 -3.89
N ASN A 14 10.79 -0.68 -3.18
CA ASN A 14 11.50 -0.11 -2.06
C ASN A 14 11.42 -0.96 -0.79
N GLU A 15 10.41 -1.79 -0.69
CA GLU A 15 10.28 -2.80 0.38
C GLU A 15 10.45 -2.30 1.80
N LYS A 16 9.97 -1.11 2.08
CA LYS A 16 10.01 -0.61 3.45
C LYS A 16 8.89 -1.24 4.26
N ALA A 17 9.09 -1.32 5.60
CA ALA A 17 8.06 -1.84 6.48
C ALA A 17 6.86 -0.92 6.52
N GLU A 18 7.06 0.39 6.40
CA GLU A 18 5.95 1.33 6.36
C GLU A 18 6.33 2.57 5.57
N TYR A 19 5.30 3.23 5.07
CA TYR A 19 5.45 4.44 4.26
C TYR A 19 4.53 5.52 4.77
N LYS A 20 5.01 6.76 4.74
CA LYS A 20 4.15 7.92 4.86
C LYS A 20 4.41 8.73 3.60
N ILE A 21 3.50 8.64 2.66
CA ILE A 21 3.69 9.25 1.35
C ILE A 21 2.71 10.41 1.20
N SER A 22 3.23 11.59 0.87
CA SER A 22 2.38 12.75 0.68
C SER A 22 1.64 12.65 -0.65
N TYR A 23 0.54 13.39 -0.76
CA TYR A 23 -0.20 13.46 -2.02
C TYR A 23 0.69 13.99 -3.12
N GLU A 24 1.60 14.91 -2.78
CA GLU A 24 2.51 15.46 -3.77
C GLU A 24 3.45 14.39 -4.32
N GLU A 25 3.97 13.54 -3.44
CA GLU A 25 4.83 12.46 -3.88
C GLU A 25 4.07 11.48 -4.76
N ILE A 26 2.84 11.19 -4.38
CA ILE A 26 2.01 10.28 -5.18
C ILE A 26 1.78 10.88 -6.55
N ARG A 27 1.51 12.17 -6.60
CA ARG A 27 1.30 12.85 -7.87
C ARG A 27 2.57 12.79 -8.73
N ASN A 28 3.73 12.94 -8.11
CA ASN A 28 4.98 12.87 -8.87
C ASN A 28 5.22 11.49 -9.43
N ILE A 29 4.83 10.46 -8.68
CA ILE A 29 4.99 9.08 -9.14
C ILE A 29 3.98 8.73 -10.23
N LEU A 30 2.73 9.14 -10.05
CA LEU A 30 1.65 8.76 -10.95
C LEU A 30 1.46 9.73 -12.12
N GLY A 31 1.79 10.99 -11.92
CA GLY A 31 1.55 12.00 -12.94
C GLY A 31 0.17 12.63 -12.86
N PHE A 32 -0.60 12.29 -11.83
CA PHE A 32 -1.94 12.87 -11.64
C PHE A 32 -2.31 12.77 -10.16
N ASP A 33 -3.31 13.57 -9.76
CA ASP A 33 -3.76 13.55 -8.36
C ASP A 33 -4.65 12.35 -8.11
N ILE A 34 -4.58 11.81 -6.89
CA ILE A 34 -5.49 10.73 -6.53
C ILE A 34 -6.91 11.29 -6.40
N ASP A 35 -7.88 10.43 -6.66
CA ASP A 35 -9.27 10.81 -6.57
C ASP A 35 -10.06 9.66 -5.96
N HIS A 36 -11.39 9.68 -6.11
CA HIS A 36 -12.23 8.65 -5.51
C HIS A 36 -11.86 7.23 -5.92
N SER A 37 -11.33 7.06 -7.14
CA SER A 37 -10.98 5.73 -7.58
C SER A 37 -9.85 5.13 -6.77
N PHE A 38 -9.05 5.96 -6.11
CA PHE A 38 -7.99 5.45 -5.24
C PHE A 38 -8.57 4.56 -4.14
N LEU A 39 -9.73 4.92 -3.61
CA LEU A 39 -10.38 4.12 -2.58
C LEU A 39 -10.83 2.77 -3.13
N THR A 40 -11.21 2.74 -4.40
CA THR A 40 -11.61 1.50 -5.04
C THR A 40 -10.42 0.59 -5.30
N TYR A 41 -9.32 1.16 -5.78
CA TYR A 41 -8.19 0.36 -6.22
C TYR A 41 -7.13 0.12 -5.15
N LYS A 42 -7.28 0.71 -3.98
CA LYS A 42 -6.24 0.56 -2.95
C LYS A 42 -6.05 -0.90 -2.54
N LYS A 43 -7.09 -1.70 -2.68
CA LYS A 43 -6.96 -3.11 -2.31
C LYS A 43 -6.08 -3.89 -3.25
N GLU A 44 -5.75 -3.35 -4.42
CA GLU A 44 -4.78 -3.99 -5.29
C GLU A 44 -3.42 -4.09 -4.60
N LEU A 45 -3.15 -3.15 -3.70
CA LEU A 45 -1.88 -3.14 -2.99
C LEU A 45 -1.71 -4.37 -2.12
N LEU A 46 -2.83 -4.96 -1.70
CA LEU A 46 -2.76 -6.18 -0.90
C LEU A 46 -2.05 -7.30 -1.64
N GLU A 47 -2.21 -7.33 -2.96
CA GLU A 47 -1.56 -8.36 -3.77
C GLU A 47 -0.05 -8.17 -3.82
N TYR A 48 0.41 -6.99 -3.47
CA TYR A 48 1.84 -6.70 -3.43
C TYR A 48 2.40 -6.90 -2.02
N GLY A 49 1.54 -7.28 -1.08
CA GLY A 49 1.98 -7.52 0.29
C GLY A 49 1.95 -6.30 1.19
N TYR A 50 1.14 -5.32 0.83
CA TYR A 50 1.03 -4.07 1.61
C TYR A 50 -0.42 -3.68 1.76
N GLU A 51 -0.70 -2.81 2.71
CA GLU A 51 -2.04 -2.28 2.86
C GLU A 51 -1.98 -0.82 3.27
N ILE A 52 -3.03 -0.08 2.91
CA ILE A 52 -3.15 1.32 3.29
C ILE A 52 -3.90 1.36 4.60
N THR A 53 -3.28 1.93 5.63
CA THR A 53 -3.85 1.96 6.96
C THR A 53 -4.52 3.29 7.28
N LYS A 54 -4.16 4.35 6.57
CA LYS A 54 -4.78 5.65 6.81
C LYS A 54 -4.61 6.54 5.58
N ILE A 55 -5.65 7.30 5.29
CA ILE A 55 -5.60 8.33 4.25
C ILE A 55 -6.04 9.61 4.94
N SER A 56 -5.14 10.58 5.02
CA SER A 56 -5.45 11.87 5.63
C SER A 56 -5.72 12.89 4.53
N ILE A 57 -6.97 13.25 4.36
CA ILE A 57 -7.33 14.26 3.37
C ILE A 57 -6.90 15.64 3.84
N LYS A 58 -6.98 15.86 5.13
CA LYS A 58 -6.65 17.15 5.71
C LYS A 58 -5.15 17.44 5.60
N GLU A 59 -4.33 16.46 5.92
CA GLU A 59 -2.89 16.65 5.89
C GLU A 59 -2.25 16.11 4.63
N LYS A 60 -3.04 15.51 3.78
CA LYS A 60 -2.65 15.11 2.44
C LYS A 60 -1.50 14.12 2.42
N TYR A 61 -1.69 13.02 3.14
CA TYR A 61 -0.73 11.92 3.09
C TYR A 61 -1.45 10.60 3.23
N VAL A 62 -0.72 9.52 2.93
CA VAL A 62 -1.22 8.16 3.01
C VAL A 62 -0.23 7.34 3.81
N LEU A 63 -0.73 6.53 4.73
CA LEU A 63 0.10 5.61 5.49
C LEU A 63 -0.08 4.21 4.93
N ILE A 64 1.03 3.53 4.69
CA ILE A 64 1.04 2.20 4.11
C ILE A 64 1.94 1.31 4.96
N HIS A 65 1.48 0.10 5.24
CA HIS A 65 2.23 -0.85 6.04
C HIS A 65 2.41 -2.16 5.28
N LYS A 66 3.56 -2.76 5.46
CA LYS A 66 3.79 -4.07 4.89
C LYS A 66 3.01 -5.11 5.70
N ILE A 67 2.38 -6.02 4.98
CA ILE A 67 1.60 -7.07 5.61
C ILE A 67 2.55 -8.20 6.00
N GLU A 68 2.50 -8.63 7.25
CA GLU A 68 3.42 -9.65 7.74
C GLU A 68 2.68 -10.89 8.17
N ARG A 69 1.74 -11.32 7.34
CA ARG A 69 0.93 -12.42 7.77
C ARG A 69 1.49 -13.79 7.40
N GLU A 70 2.50 -13.85 6.58
CA GLU A 70 3.10 -15.13 6.28
C GLU A 70 3.79 -15.69 7.49
N ILE A 71 3.91 -14.94 8.52
CA ILE A 71 4.54 -15.41 9.73
C ILE A 71 3.66 -16.36 10.49
N GLN A 72 2.48 -16.30 10.25
CA GLN A 72 1.66 -17.22 10.86
C GLN A 72 1.59 -18.49 10.19
N GLU A 73 1.93 -18.64 9.81
CA GLU A 73 1.80 -19.50 9.44
C GLU A 73 2.29 -20.12 9.76
N HIS A 74 2.69 -19.93 9.67
CA HIS A 74 2.72 -20.44 9.90
C HIS A 74 2.67 -20.71 10.69
N ASN A 75 2.82 -20.80 10.70
CA ASN A 75 2.39 -21.08 11.35
C ASN A 75 2.04 -21.51 11.80
N ILE A 76 2.07 -21.79 11.67
CA ILE A 76 1.51 -22.34 11.96
C ILE A 76 1.37 -22.86 12.23
N ARG A 77 1.58 -23.20 12.12
CA ARG A 77 1.14 -23.83 12.22
C ARG A 77 1.12 -24.15 12.83
N LYS A 78 1.34 -24.36 12.89
CA LYS A 78 0.94 -24.73 13.22
C LYS A 78 0.70 -24.94 13.83
N LYS A 79 0.86 -25.28 13.90
CA LYS A 79 0.37 -25.58 14.28
C LYS A 79 0.08 -25.80 14.83
N ASP A 80 0.35 -26.21 14.75
CA ASP A 80 -0.15 -26.55 15.11
C ASP A 80 -0.31 -26.80 15.60
N GLU A 81 -0.01 -27.07 15.47
CA GLU A 81 -0.38 -27.46 15.68
C GLU A 81 -0.67 -27.55 16.05
#